data_b3bc8a86176d0e993b0076a7083859b7
#
_entry.id   b3bc8a86176d0e993b0076a7083859b7
#
_cell.length_a   1.000
_cell.length_b   1.000
_cell.length_c   1.000
_cell.angle_alpha   90.00
_cell.angle_beta   90.00
_cell.angle_gamma   90.00
#
_symmetry.space_group_name_H-M   'P 1'
#
loop_
_entity.id
_entity.type
_entity.pdbx_description
1 polymer ?
#
loop_
_entity_poly.entity_id
_entity_poly.type
_entity_poly.pdbx_seq_one_letter_code
_entity_poly.pdbx_strand_id
1 'polypeptide(L)'
;MKFILNRQEAETKTFASPGTYTVSIQSVKDGPLDRNGDIPTLVRYRADDGSSIVDRFYAKETQMWRVNLLASVTTVDLPDGQEFDLSKPGALTNLLQHWVGQRLSIVIDQDGEYMRVKRLNKAPEEAF
;
A
#
# COMPACT_ATOMS: atom_id res chain seq x y z
N MET A 1 4.64 -5.87 37.26
CA MET A 1 4.01 -5.99 35.93
C MET A 1 4.96 -6.77 35.02
N LYS A 2 4.41 -7.71 34.26
CA LYS A 2 5.18 -8.41 33.23
C LYS A 2 4.81 -7.83 31.86
N PHE A 3 5.81 -7.58 31.04
CA PHE A 3 5.63 -7.07 29.68
C PHE A 3 6.10 -8.12 28.67
N ILE A 4 5.25 -8.40 27.69
CA ILE A 4 5.57 -9.27 26.57
C ILE A 4 5.64 -8.39 25.32
N LEU A 5 6.83 -8.32 24.72
CA LEU A 5 7.02 -7.58 23.48
C LEU A 5 6.27 -8.28 22.36
N ASN A 6 5.35 -7.55 21.72
CA ASN A 6 4.60 -8.05 20.55
C ASN A 6 4.52 -6.92 19.51
N ARG A 7 5.41 -6.95 18.54
CA ARG A 7 5.48 -5.95 17.49
C ARG A 7 4.27 -5.99 16.55
N GLN A 8 3.61 -7.14 16.45
CA GLN A 8 2.41 -7.28 15.59
C GLN A 8 1.23 -6.47 16.10
N GLU A 9 1.09 -6.28 17.40
CA GLU A 9 0.01 -5.45 17.95
C GLU A 9 0.11 -4.00 17.48
N ALA A 10 1.32 -3.46 17.37
CA ALA A 10 1.53 -2.11 16.86
C ALA A 10 1.16 -2.01 15.38
N GLU A 11 1.33 -3.09 14.61
CA GLU A 11 1.02 -3.13 13.18
C GLU A 11 -0.47 -3.35 12.89
N THR A 12 -1.25 -3.80 13.87
CA THR A 12 -2.67 -4.09 13.68
C THR A 12 -3.59 -2.90 13.93
N LYS A 13 -3.06 -1.77 14.40
CA LYS A 13 -3.86 -0.56 14.60
C LYS A 13 -4.37 -0.06 13.25
N THR A 14 -5.70 0.02 13.11
CA THR A 14 -6.35 0.48 11.88
C THR A 14 -6.84 1.92 12.03
N PHE A 15 -7.17 2.55 10.91
CA PHE A 15 -7.77 3.89 10.92
C PHE A 15 -9.16 3.84 11.55
N ALA A 16 -9.45 4.81 12.40
CA ALA A 16 -10.70 4.85 13.14
C ALA A 16 -11.88 5.37 12.30
N SER A 17 -11.61 6.16 11.26
CA SER A 17 -12.66 6.80 10.47
C SER A 17 -12.23 7.00 9.02
N PRO A 18 -13.21 7.09 8.08
CA PRO A 18 -12.92 7.52 6.71
C PRO A 18 -12.31 8.92 6.69
N GLY A 19 -11.58 9.23 5.65
CA GLY A 19 -10.98 10.55 5.46
C GLY A 19 -9.74 10.49 4.59
N THR A 20 -9.03 11.60 4.54
CA THR A 20 -7.78 11.75 3.81
C THR A 20 -6.62 11.77 4.80
N TYR A 21 -5.63 10.91 4.56
CA TYR A 21 -4.49 10.74 5.46
C TYR A 21 -3.19 10.77 4.68
N THR A 22 -2.19 11.44 5.26
CA THR A 22 -0.82 11.34 4.76
C THR A 22 -0.16 10.13 5.39
N VAL A 23 0.40 9.26 4.55
CA VAL A 23 0.96 7.99 4.97
C VAL A 23 2.30 7.72 4.29
N SER A 24 3.04 6.76 4.83
CA SER A 24 4.20 6.18 4.18
C SER A 24 3.91 4.71 3.85
N ILE A 25 4.51 4.20 2.78
CA ILE A 25 4.45 2.78 2.47
C ILE A 25 5.41 2.07 3.42
N GLN A 26 4.85 1.31 4.35
CA GLN A 26 5.62 0.63 5.39
C GLN A 26 6.21 -0.68 4.91
N SER A 27 5.41 -1.46 4.19
CA SER A 27 5.82 -2.79 3.73
C SER A 27 5.08 -3.20 2.47
N VAL A 28 5.71 -4.06 1.70
CA VAL A 28 5.15 -4.70 0.52
C VAL A 28 5.50 -6.18 0.61
N LYS A 29 4.49 -7.04 0.54
CA LYS A 29 4.69 -8.49 0.63
C LYS A 29 3.61 -9.26 -0.12
N ASP A 30 3.89 -10.53 -0.46
CA ASP A 30 2.88 -11.42 -0.99
C ASP A 30 1.81 -11.70 0.06
N GLY A 31 0.57 -11.65 -0.35
CA GLY A 31 -0.56 -12.05 0.49
C GLY A 31 -0.88 -13.53 0.34
N PRO A 32 -1.89 -14.01 1.08
CA PRO A 32 -2.36 -15.38 0.92
C PRO A 32 -3.09 -15.56 -0.41
N LEU A 33 -3.08 -16.80 -0.91
CA LEU A 33 -3.89 -17.19 -2.07
C LEU A 33 -5.36 -16.87 -1.81
N ASP A 34 -6.00 -16.15 -2.73
CA ASP A 34 -7.41 -15.83 -2.62
C ASP A 34 -8.30 -16.95 -3.19
N ARG A 35 -9.62 -16.77 -3.09
CA ARG A 35 -10.59 -17.76 -3.58
C ARG A 35 -10.55 -17.95 -5.10
N ASN A 36 -10.00 -17.01 -5.85
CA ASN A 36 -9.88 -17.07 -7.30
C ASN A 36 -8.55 -17.67 -7.76
N GLY A 37 -7.69 -18.09 -6.82
CA GLY A 37 -6.38 -18.65 -7.14
C GLY A 37 -5.30 -17.61 -7.38
N ASP A 38 -5.55 -16.33 -7.05
CA ASP A 38 -4.60 -15.25 -7.21
C ASP A 38 -3.87 -14.95 -5.89
N ILE A 39 -2.59 -14.59 -5.99
CA ILE A 39 -1.81 -14.14 -4.86
C ILE A 39 -1.66 -12.62 -4.97
N PRO A 40 -2.34 -11.85 -4.11
CA PRO A 40 -2.21 -10.40 -4.15
C PRO A 40 -0.86 -9.94 -3.59
N THR A 41 -0.42 -8.77 -4.02
CA THR A 41 0.64 -8.03 -3.34
C THR A 41 -0.01 -7.11 -2.33
N LEU A 42 0.37 -7.24 -1.07
CA LEU A 42 -0.16 -6.43 0.03
C LEU A 42 0.76 -5.24 0.27
N VAL A 43 0.21 -4.05 0.12
CA VAL A 43 0.89 -2.78 0.41
C VAL A 43 0.30 -2.21 1.67
N ARG A 44 1.12 -2.03 2.70
CA ARG A 44 0.69 -1.43 3.97
C ARG A 44 1.07 0.04 4.00
N TYR A 45 0.06 0.87 4.15
CA TYR A 45 0.22 2.30 4.39
C TYR A 45 0.14 2.60 5.88
N ARG A 46 1.02 3.44 6.38
CA ARG A 46 1.05 3.81 7.80
C ARG A 46 1.12 5.31 7.97
N ALA A 47 0.24 5.85 8.82
CA ALA A 47 0.25 7.25 9.25
C ALA A 47 1.20 7.46 10.44
N ASP A 48 1.53 8.72 10.72
CA ASP A 48 2.46 9.08 11.80
C ASP A 48 1.96 8.66 13.19
N ASP A 49 0.65 8.56 13.39
CA ASP A 49 0.07 8.10 14.65
C ASP A 49 0.12 6.57 14.83
N GLY A 50 0.66 5.85 13.85
CA GLY A 50 0.74 4.39 13.86
C GLY A 50 -0.45 3.68 13.24
N SER A 51 -1.50 4.40 12.85
CA SER A 51 -2.65 3.81 12.14
C SER A 51 -2.20 3.29 10.79
N SER A 52 -2.69 2.13 10.40
CA SER A 52 -2.31 1.50 9.12
C SER A 52 -3.49 0.86 8.42
N ILE A 53 -3.36 0.68 7.12
CA ILE A 53 -4.32 -0.01 6.28
C ILE A 53 -3.55 -0.77 5.19
N VAL A 54 -4.08 -1.91 4.78
CA VAL A 54 -3.50 -2.73 3.72
C VAL A 54 -4.34 -2.59 2.47
N ASP A 55 -3.67 -2.33 1.36
CA ASP A 55 -4.25 -2.31 0.02
C ASP A 55 -3.74 -3.52 -0.76
N ARG A 56 -4.56 -4.06 -1.66
CA ARG A 56 -4.22 -5.22 -2.47
C ARG A 56 -4.01 -4.81 -3.93
N PHE A 57 -2.88 -5.23 -4.46
CA PHE A 57 -2.55 -5.07 -5.88
C PHE A 57 -2.42 -6.44 -6.52
N TYR A 58 -2.95 -6.58 -7.73
CA TYR A 58 -2.90 -7.83 -8.48
C TYR A 58 -2.12 -7.64 -9.78
N ALA A 59 -1.32 -8.64 -10.15
CA ALA A 59 -0.58 -8.64 -11.41
C ALA A 59 -1.52 -9.01 -12.57
N LYS A 60 -2.47 -8.12 -12.86
CA LYS A 60 -3.46 -8.26 -13.93
C LYS A 60 -3.47 -6.99 -14.77
N GLU A 61 -3.65 -7.12 -16.08
CA GLU A 61 -3.69 -5.97 -16.98
C GLU A 61 -4.72 -4.92 -16.54
N THR A 62 -5.88 -5.37 -16.05
CA THR A 62 -6.95 -4.50 -15.55
C THR A 62 -6.58 -3.72 -14.28
N GLN A 63 -5.49 -4.08 -13.62
CA GLN A 63 -5.03 -3.46 -12.37
C GLN A 63 -3.78 -2.59 -12.56
N MET A 64 -3.11 -2.66 -13.72
CA MET A 64 -1.82 -2.00 -13.92
C MET A 64 -1.93 -0.47 -13.88
N TRP A 65 -3.09 0.09 -14.19
CA TRP A 65 -3.32 1.54 -14.03
C TRP A 65 -3.10 2.01 -12.59
N ARG A 66 -3.34 1.15 -11.60
CA ARG A 66 -3.11 1.46 -10.19
C ARG A 66 -1.62 1.57 -9.87
N VAL A 67 -0.79 0.73 -10.46
CA VAL A 67 0.67 0.82 -10.32
C VAL A 67 1.18 2.11 -10.95
N ASN A 68 0.69 2.46 -12.16
CA ASN A 68 1.03 3.73 -12.79
C ASN A 68 0.57 4.93 -11.97
N LEU A 69 -0.62 4.85 -11.38
CA LEU A 69 -1.11 5.88 -10.48
C LEU A 69 -0.20 6.03 -9.26
N LEU A 70 0.18 4.92 -8.64
CA LEU A 70 1.10 4.93 -7.50
C LEU A 70 2.43 5.58 -7.87
N ALA A 71 2.97 5.28 -9.06
CA ALA A 71 4.18 5.92 -9.55
C ALA A 71 4.00 7.42 -9.76
N SER A 72 2.83 7.85 -10.23
CA SER A 72 2.56 9.26 -10.51
C SER A 72 2.42 10.13 -9.26
N VAL A 73 2.03 9.53 -8.13
CA VAL A 73 1.81 10.26 -6.86
C VAL A 73 3.00 10.14 -5.88
N THR A 74 4.04 9.42 -6.26
CA THR A 74 5.25 9.23 -5.46
C THR A 74 6.48 9.69 -6.24
N THR A 75 7.65 9.63 -5.61
CA THR A 75 8.93 10.03 -6.24
C THR A 75 9.84 8.83 -6.48
N VAL A 76 9.26 7.66 -6.73
CA VAL A 76 10.04 6.45 -7.03
C VAL A 76 10.90 6.66 -8.27
N ASP A 77 12.17 6.25 -8.19
CA ASP A 77 13.15 6.45 -9.26
C ASP A 77 13.13 5.25 -10.23
N LEU A 78 12.07 5.18 -11.01
CA LEU A 78 11.92 4.20 -12.08
C LEU A 78 11.58 4.96 -13.37
N PRO A 79 12.37 4.80 -14.44
CA PRO A 79 12.13 5.54 -15.67
C PRO A 79 10.87 5.07 -16.39
N ASP A 80 10.17 6.02 -17.01
CA ASP A 80 9.05 5.68 -17.89
C ASP A 80 9.52 4.83 -19.06
N GLY A 81 8.65 3.95 -19.52
CA GLY A 81 8.93 3.07 -20.66
C GLY A 81 9.72 1.81 -20.31
N GLN A 82 10.14 1.66 -19.05
CA GLN A 82 10.78 0.41 -18.60
C GLN A 82 9.78 -0.73 -18.57
N GLU A 83 10.13 -1.85 -19.18
CA GLU A 83 9.29 -3.04 -19.21
C GLU A 83 9.60 -3.94 -18.01
N PHE A 84 8.54 -4.45 -17.37
CA PHE A 84 8.62 -5.40 -16.26
C PHE A 84 7.83 -6.65 -16.63
N ASP A 85 8.44 -7.81 -16.50
CA ASP A 85 7.74 -9.09 -16.67
C ASP A 85 7.09 -9.51 -15.35
N LEU A 86 5.79 -9.35 -15.26
CA LEU A 86 5.00 -9.68 -14.07
C LEU A 86 4.36 -11.08 -14.14
N SER A 87 4.75 -11.91 -15.11
CA SER A 87 4.19 -13.26 -15.27
C SER A 87 4.66 -14.25 -14.21
N LYS A 88 5.80 -13.98 -13.57
CA LYS A 88 6.35 -14.88 -12.55
C LYS A 88 5.76 -14.59 -11.17
N PRO A 89 5.55 -15.62 -10.33
CA PRO A 89 5.12 -15.42 -8.95
C PRO A 89 6.06 -14.48 -8.20
N GLY A 90 5.50 -13.51 -7.48
CA GLY A 90 6.26 -12.55 -6.71
C GLY A 90 6.85 -11.38 -7.50
N ALA A 91 6.69 -11.33 -8.82
CA ALA A 91 7.27 -10.27 -9.64
C ALA A 91 6.69 -8.89 -9.32
N LEU A 92 5.36 -8.80 -9.12
CA LEU A 92 4.72 -7.53 -8.73
C LEU A 92 5.20 -7.08 -7.36
N THR A 93 5.31 -7.98 -6.41
CA THR A 93 5.82 -7.68 -5.07
C THR A 93 7.26 -7.15 -5.14
N ASN A 94 8.11 -7.76 -5.95
CA ASN A 94 9.49 -7.29 -6.16
C ASN A 94 9.51 -5.90 -6.78
N LEU A 95 8.65 -5.63 -7.75
CA LEU A 95 8.54 -4.30 -8.35
C LEU A 95 8.12 -3.27 -7.28
N LEU A 96 7.07 -3.55 -6.52
CA LEU A 96 6.53 -2.61 -5.55
C LEU A 96 7.42 -2.41 -4.32
N GLN A 97 8.44 -3.26 -4.10
CA GLN A 97 9.43 -3.02 -3.05
C GLN A 97 10.15 -1.67 -3.21
N HIS A 98 10.26 -1.16 -4.45
CA HIS A 98 10.86 0.15 -4.70
C HIS A 98 10.08 1.30 -4.04
N TRP A 99 8.82 1.09 -3.71
CA TRP A 99 7.96 2.11 -3.10
C TRP A 99 8.03 2.15 -1.57
N VAL A 100 8.67 1.19 -0.91
CA VAL A 100 8.80 1.19 0.55
C VAL A 100 9.49 2.48 1.00
N GLY A 101 8.88 3.18 1.95
CA GLY A 101 9.36 4.47 2.43
C GLY A 101 8.80 5.68 1.70
N GLN A 102 8.15 5.51 0.56
CA GLN A 102 7.53 6.60 -0.17
C GLN A 102 6.31 7.15 0.57
N ARG A 103 6.14 8.47 0.50
CA ARG A 103 5.00 9.16 1.11
C ARG A 103 3.97 9.50 0.04
N LEU A 104 2.71 9.40 0.43
CA LEU A 104 1.57 9.79 -0.40
C LEU A 104 0.40 10.13 0.52
N SER A 105 -0.65 10.67 -0.08
CA SER A 105 -1.93 10.87 0.58
C SER A 105 -2.90 9.81 0.09
N ILE A 106 -3.65 9.23 1.00
CA ILE A 106 -4.69 8.25 0.66
C ILE A 106 -6.04 8.73 1.14
N VAL A 107 -7.08 8.41 0.37
CA VAL A 107 -8.47 8.61 0.80
C VAL A 107 -9.01 7.25 1.21
N ILE A 108 -9.47 7.15 2.45
CA ILE A 108 -10.06 5.95 3.00
C ILE A 108 -11.56 6.14 3.05
N ASP A 109 -12.28 5.13 2.58
CA ASP A 109 -13.73 5.07 2.62
C ASP A 109 -14.17 3.84 3.41
N GLN A 110 -15.39 3.87 3.92
CA GLN A 110 -15.96 2.74 4.62
C GLN A 110 -16.87 1.95 3.66
N ASP A 111 -16.62 0.65 3.58
CA ASP A 111 -17.41 -0.29 2.80
C ASP A 111 -17.97 -1.36 3.74
N GLY A 112 -19.21 -1.16 4.20
CA GLY A 112 -19.81 -2.01 5.22
C GLY A 112 -19.05 -1.91 6.53
N GLU A 113 -18.49 -3.01 7.00
CA GLU A 113 -17.69 -3.09 8.23
C GLU A 113 -16.21 -2.80 8.01
N TYR A 114 -15.78 -2.66 6.76
CA TYR A 114 -14.37 -2.56 6.40
C TYR A 114 -14.02 -1.18 5.90
N MET A 115 -12.82 -0.73 6.27
CA MET A 115 -12.17 0.44 5.67
C MET A 115 -11.37 -0.02 4.45
N ARG A 116 -11.39 0.80 3.39
CA ARG A 116 -10.62 0.52 2.19
C ARG A 116 -9.99 1.79 1.65
N VAL A 117 -8.90 1.65 0.92
CA VAL A 117 -8.27 2.75 0.21
C VAL A 117 -9.06 3.00 -1.07
N LYS A 118 -9.61 4.20 -1.19
CA LYS A 118 -10.43 4.61 -2.34
C LYS A 118 -9.61 5.34 -3.38
N ARG A 119 -8.68 6.19 -2.97
CA ARG A 119 -7.86 7.02 -3.86
C ARG A 119 -6.43 7.14 -3.35
N LEU A 120 -5.51 7.30 -4.29
CA LEU A 120 -4.10 7.61 -4.04
C LEU A 120 -3.82 8.99 -4.63
N ASN A 121 -3.22 9.87 -3.84
CA ASN A 121 -2.88 11.23 -4.24
C ASN A 121 -1.45 11.56 -3.81
N LYS A 122 -0.89 12.62 -4.38
CA LYS A 122 0.41 13.12 -3.91
C LYS A 122 0.32 13.56 -2.46
N ALA A 123 1.38 13.31 -1.69
CA ALA A 123 1.49 13.86 -0.35
C ALA A 123 1.48 15.40 -0.41
N PRO A 124 0.88 16.08 0.60
CA PRO A 124 0.97 17.51 0.68
C PRO A 124 2.43 17.97 0.73
N GLU A 125 2.76 19.06 0.05
CA GLU A 125 4.07 19.69 0.19
C GLU A 125 4.20 20.24 1.61
N GLU A 126 5.36 19.99 2.22
CA GLU A 126 5.66 20.61 3.49
C GLU A 126 5.91 22.09 3.28
N ALA A 127 5.18 22.93 4.04
CA ALA A 127 5.43 24.36 4.04
C ALA A 127 6.64 24.68 4.93
N PHE A 128 7.60 25.38 4.38
CA PHE A 128 8.76 25.84 5.12
C PHE A 128 8.67 27.32 5.41
#